data_a1931c58aa98a238a4c56ac1444746d5
#
_entry.id   a1931c58aa98a238a4c56ac1444746d5
#
_cell.length_a   1.000
_cell.length_b   1.000
_cell.length_c   1.000
_cell.angle_alpha   90.00
_cell.angle_beta   90.00
_cell.angle_gamma   90.00
#
_symmetry.space_group_name_H-M   'P 1'
#
loop_
_entity.id
_entity.type
_entity.pdbx_description
1 polymer ?
#
loop_
_entity_poly.entity_id
_entity_poly.type
_entity_poly.pdbx_seq_one_letter_code
_entity_poly.pdbx_strand_id
1 'polypeptide(L)'
;MTISGDFPHITNRRITSNGIELNIAEQGDADAPLIVMLHGFPESWFSWRHQFAPLAAAGYHVVAPDMRGYGESDKPSDISAYNQVEVVNDVKGLVAALGYETAIVIGHDWGGPTAWSCALWHPEIFSAVGVLSVPFTPRSPIPPLDAMKTFFKGKFFYQLYFQTPGVAEAEFDKDVRTALRKFYHMASGELDLSTLVEKSADDDMLTSLTDPDKMGDWLTADDLDFYVNEFTQSGFAGPLNYYRNHNLTWELNANKPTQIHQPALFVAGERDGVIAMAGPALESMPNFVKDLRTNVLIPEIGHWTQQEAPDAVNGYLLDWLAGLSQS
;
A
#
# COMPACT_ATOMS: atom_id res chain seq x y z
N MET A 1 16.33 -11.44 9.91
CA MET A 1 17.27 -10.30 10.06
C MET A 1 16.96 -9.60 11.37
N THR A 2 17.91 -9.32 12.22
CA THR A 2 17.65 -8.53 13.44
C THR A 2 17.60 -7.06 13.03
N ILE A 3 16.43 -6.44 13.16
CA ILE A 3 16.26 -5.00 12.91
C ILE A 3 17.16 -4.27 13.89
N SER A 4 18.04 -3.41 13.41
CA SER A 4 18.96 -2.65 14.26
C SER A 4 18.22 -1.58 15.05
N GLY A 5 18.39 -1.60 16.35
CA GLY A 5 18.35 -0.46 17.29
C GLY A 5 17.04 0.27 17.56
N ASP A 6 16.29 0.71 16.55
CA ASP A 6 15.24 1.71 16.76
C ASP A 6 13.83 1.15 17.00
N PHE A 7 13.56 -0.14 16.67
CA PHE A 7 12.26 -0.79 16.84
C PHE A 7 12.35 -2.13 17.59
N PRO A 8 12.87 -2.14 18.82
CA PRO A 8 13.26 -3.36 19.56
C PRO A 8 12.07 -4.26 19.97
N HIS A 9 10.84 -3.79 19.81
CA HIS A 9 9.62 -4.51 20.21
C HIS A 9 8.84 -5.10 19.05
N ILE A 10 9.28 -4.87 17.80
CA ILE A 10 8.68 -5.50 16.62
C ILE A 10 9.36 -6.86 16.44
N THR A 11 8.55 -7.90 16.32
CA THR A 11 9.03 -9.26 16.08
C THR A 11 8.56 -9.75 14.72
N ASN A 12 9.42 -10.51 14.03
CA ASN A 12 9.09 -11.09 12.73
C ASN A 12 8.96 -12.61 12.84
N ARG A 13 7.97 -13.16 12.15
CA ARG A 13 7.82 -14.61 11.96
C ARG A 13 7.11 -14.93 10.66
N ARG A 14 7.22 -16.17 10.22
CA ARG A 14 6.46 -16.66 9.08
C ARG A 14 5.16 -17.32 9.52
N ILE A 15 4.13 -17.20 8.70
CA ILE A 15 2.81 -17.76 8.93
C ILE A 15 2.18 -18.21 7.60
N THR A 16 1.62 -19.40 7.57
CA THR A 16 0.94 -19.90 6.38
C THR A 16 -0.43 -19.25 6.21
N SER A 17 -0.70 -18.67 5.06
CA SER A 17 -2.00 -18.14 4.67
C SER A 17 -2.27 -18.38 3.20
N ASN A 18 -3.48 -18.80 2.84
CA ASN A 18 -3.92 -19.00 1.45
C ASN A 18 -2.91 -19.81 0.59
N GLY A 19 -2.26 -20.82 1.19
CA GLY A 19 -1.32 -21.71 0.51
C GLY A 19 0.07 -21.14 0.26
N ILE A 20 0.40 -19.98 0.82
CA ILE A 20 1.73 -19.36 0.81
C ILE A 20 2.21 -19.06 2.23
N GLU A 21 3.51 -18.90 2.40
CA GLU A 21 4.12 -18.38 3.62
C GLU A 21 4.26 -16.86 3.54
N LEU A 22 3.62 -16.16 4.47
CA LEU A 22 3.81 -14.72 4.66
C LEU A 22 4.81 -14.47 5.78
N ASN A 23 5.75 -13.57 5.57
CA ASN A 23 6.50 -12.94 6.66
C ASN A 23 5.62 -11.85 7.27
N ILE A 24 5.49 -11.85 8.59
CA ILE A 24 4.76 -10.81 9.31
C ILE A 24 5.66 -10.14 10.34
N ALA A 25 5.50 -8.83 10.47
CA ALA A 25 5.98 -8.06 11.60
C ALA A 25 4.82 -7.84 12.57
N GLU A 26 5.05 -8.00 13.87
CA GLU A 26 3.99 -7.86 14.85
C GLU A 26 4.47 -7.21 16.14
N GLN A 27 3.55 -6.49 16.83
CA GLN A 27 3.74 -5.88 18.14
C GLN A 27 2.41 -5.81 18.89
N GLY A 28 2.44 -5.88 20.21
CA GLY A 28 1.26 -5.79 21.08
C GLY A 28 0.87 -7.13 21.67
N ASP A 29 -0.21 -7.13 22.44
CA ASP A 29 -0.74 -8.34 23.09
C ASP A 29 -1.52 -9.19 22.07
N ALA A 30 -1.16 -10.46 21.93
CA ALA A 30 -1.82 -11.39 21.01
C ALA A 30 -3.30 -11.69 21.37
N ASP A 31 -3.76 -11.34 22.56
CA ASP A 31 -5.16 -11.45 22.97
C ASP A 31 -5.95 -10.13 22.74
N ALA A 32 -5.28 -9.05 22.32
CA ALA A 32 -5.89 -7.76 22.05
C ALA A 32 -6.58 -7.74 20.66
N PRO A 33 -7.51 -6.79 20.38
CA PRO A 33 -8.11 -6.64 19.05
C PRO A 33 -7.07 -6.47 17.93
N LEU A 34 -7.24 -7.18 16.83
CA LEU A 34 -6.27 -7.23 15.73
C LEU A 34 -6.41 -6.03 14.78
N ILE A 35 -5.27 -5.40 14.48
CA ILE A 35 -5.09 -4.49 13.34
C ILE A 35 -4.12 -5.14 12.34
N VAL A 36 -4.54 -5.24 11.07
CA VAL A 36 -3.66 -5.67 9.96
C VAL A 36 -3.34 -4.47 9.10
N MET A 37 -2.04 -4.16 8.92
CA MET A 37 -1.55 -3.03 8.13
C MET A 37 -0.90 -3.53 6.84
N LEU A 38 -1.42 -3.09 5.69
CA LEU A 38 -1.04 -3.55 4.35
C LEU A 38 -0.25 -2.46 3.63
N HIS A 39 0.98 -2.77 3.24
CA HIS A 39 1.85 -1.85 2.50
C HIS A 39 1.59 -1.90 0.98
N GLY A 40 2.24 -1.01 0.23
CA GLY A 40 2.17 -0.93 -1.22
C GLY A 40 3.51 -1.08 -1.93
N PHE A 41 3.66 -0.40 -3.08
CA PHE A 41 4.83 -0.46 -3.94
C PHE A 41 5.61 0.87 -3.94
N PRO A 42 6.93 0.85 -3.86
CA PRO A 42 7.82 -0.26 -3.55
C PRO A 42 8.18 -0.26 -2.05
N GLU A 43 7.33 -0.85 -1.25
CA GLU A 43 7.44 -0.88 0.21
C GLU A 43 7.58 -2.32 0.74
N SER A 44 7.54 -2.46 2.08
CA SER A 44 7.43 -3.69 2.84
C SER A 44 6.68 -3.41 4.15
N TRP A 45 6.56 -4.39 5.04
CA TRP A 45 6.01 -4.15 6.39
C TRP A 45 6.69 -2.96 7.10
N PHE A 46 7.94 -2.66 6.76
CA PHE A 46 8.74 -1.60 7.39
C PHE A 46 8.20 -0.18 7.15
N SER A 47 7.36 0.02 6.13
CA SER A 47 6.69 1.31 5.90
C SER A 47 5.77 1.72 7.06
N TRP A 48 5.34 0.75 7.87
CA TRP A 48 4.50 0.94 9.04
C TRP A 48 5.28 1.07 10.36
N ARG A 49 6.62 1.11 10.34
CA ARG A 49 7.48 1.09 11.52
C ARG A 49 7.12 2.11 12.60
N HIS A 50 6.59 3.26 12.22
CA HIS A 50 6.18 4.33 13.14
C HIS A 50 4.76 4.16 13.70
N GLN A 51 3.94 3.26 13.18
CA GLN A 51 2.57 3.01 13.62
C GLN A 51 2.48 1.88 14.64
N PHE A 52 3.42 0.95 14.67
CA PHE A 52 3.38 -0.19 15.57
C PHE A 52 3.30 0.21 17.05
N ALA A 53 4.22 1.02 17.53
CA ALA A 53 4.30 1.36 18.96
C ALA A 53 3.08 2.15 19.46
N PRO A 54 2.59 3.21 18.76
CA PRO A 54 1.39 3.94 19.18
C PRO A 54 0.14 3.06 19.22
N LEU A 55 -0.07 2.22 18.20
CA LEU A 55 -1.24 1.36 18.13
C LEU A 55 -1.20 0.22 19.14
N ALA A 56 -0.03 -0.38 19.37
CA ALA A 56 0.15 -1.39 20.43
C ALA A 56 -0.06 -0.78 21.82
N ALA A 57 0.42 0.44 22.06
CA ALA A 57 0.20 1.16 23.33
C ALA A 57 -1.29 1.53 23.53
N ALA A 58 -2.07 1.67 22.46
CA ALA A 58 -3.52 1.87 22.50
C ALA A 58 -4.31 0.57 22.74
N GLY A 59 -3.63 -0.57 22.92
CA GLY A 59 -4.24 -1.85 23.29
C GLY A 59 -4.63 -2.72 22.11
N TYR A 60 -3.92 -2.63 20.97
CA TYR A 60 -4.15 -3.47 19.80
C TYR A 60 -2.99 -4.46 19.59
N HIS A 61 -3.32 -5.64 19.05
CA HIS A 61 -2.34 -6.48 18.39
C HIS A 61 -2.15 -5.98 16.95
N VAL A 62 -0.97 -5.50 16.64
CA VAL A 62 -0.65 -4.83 15.38
C VAL A 62 0.20 -5.77 14.52
N VAL A 63 -0.26 -6.09 13.32
CA VAL A 63 0.40 -7.01 12.41
C VAL A 63 0.52 -6.37 11.03
N ALA A 64 1.71 -6.39 10.45
CA ALA A 64 1.96 -5.97 9.07
C ALA A 64 2.67 -7.12 8.32
N PRO A 65 2.03 -7.74 7.33
CA PRO A 65 2.71 -8.71 6.47
C PRO A 65 3.60 -8.01 5.43
N ASP A 66 4.69 -8.66 5.04
CA ASP A 66 5.15 -8.48 3.67
C ASP A 66 4.09 -9.09 2.76
N MET A 67 3.50 -8.27 1.90
CA MET A 67 2.48 -8.74 0.96
C MET A 67 3.07 -9.80 0.03
N ARG A 68 2.23 -10.71 -0.56
CA ARG A 68 2.75 -11.73 -1.50
C ARG A 68 3.67 -11.09 -2.54
N GLY A 69 4.81 -11.71 -2.80
CA GLY A 69 5.79 -11.20 -3.77
C GLY A 69 6.81 -10.22 -3.21
N TYR A 70 6.66 -9.76 -1.96
CA TYR A 70 7.56 -8.81 -1.31
C TYR A 70 8.39 -9.46 -0.19
N GLY A 71 9.47 -8.80 0.19
CA GLY A 71 10.28 -9.09 1.36
C GLY A 71 10.63 -10.58 1.51
N GLU A 72 10.35 -11.13 2.69
CA GLU A 72 10.56 -12.55 2.98
C GLU A 72 9.32 -13.44 2.76
N SER A 73 8.19 -12.87 2.27
CA SER A 73 7.00 -13.63 1.87
C SER A 73 7.24 -14.41 0.58
N ASP A 74 6.44 -15.46 0.36
CA ASP A 74 6.50 -16.25 -0.86
C ASP A 74 6.17 -15.43 -2.11
N LYS A 75 6.81 -15.81 -3.22
CA LYS A 75 6.77 -15.11 -4.51
C LYS A 75 6.29 -16.06 -5.61
N PRO A 76 4.96 -16.29 -5.71
CA PRO A 76 4.42 -17.12 -6.79
C PRO A 76 4.90 -16.65 -8.16
N SER A 77 5.29 -17.57 -9.03
CA SER A 77 5.83 -17.23 -10.35
C SER A 77 4.76 -16.85 -11.37
N ASP A 78 3.52 -17.30 -11.16
CA ASP A 78 2.40 -16.97 -12.05
C ASP A 78 1.91 -15.54 -11.81
N ILE A 79 1.89 -14.74 -12.87
CA ILE A 79 1.39 -13.36 -12.82
C ILE A 79 -0.04 -13.33 -12.27
N SER A 80 -0.90 -14.24 -12.70
CA SER A 80 -2.31 -14.28 -12.28
C SER A 80 -2.50 -14.54 -10.79
N ALA A 81 -1.50 -15.08 -10.10
CA ALA A 81 -1.52 -15.26 -8.65
C ALA A 81 -1.54 -13.94 -7.85
N TYR A 82 -1.33 -12.80 -8.50
CA TYR A 82 -1.29 -11.47 -7.87
C TYR A 82 -2.58 -10.66 -8.10
N ASN A 83 -3.66 -11.29 -8.55
CA ASN A 83 -4.95 -10.63 -8.66
C ASN A 83 -5.53 -10.30 -7.26
N GLN A 84 -6.42 -9.32 -7.20
CA GLN A 84 -6.95 -8.79 -5.94
C GLN A 84 -7.69 -9.85 -5.10
N VAL A 85 -8.28 -10.88 -5.72
CA VAL A 85 -8.99 -11.94 -4.98
C VAL A 85 -7.99 -12.78 -4.19
N GLU A 86 -6.86 -13.14 -4.79
CA GLU A 86 -5.79 -13.88 -4.11
C GLU A 86 -5.16 -13.06 -2.98
N VAL A 87 -4.91 -11.76 -3.22
CA VAL A 87 -4.32 -10.88 -2.21
C VAL A 87 -5.28 -10.69 -1.01
N VAL A 88 -6.58 -10.53 -1.26
CA VAL A 88 -7.60 -10.47 -0.19
C VAL A 88 -7.70 -11.79 0.57
N ASN A 89 -7.60 -12.94 -0.13
CA ASN A 89 -7.58 -14.24 0.51
C ASN A 89 -6.36 -14.44 1.43
N ASP A 90 -5.21 -13.85 1.09
CA ASP A 90 -4.04 -13.86 1.98
C ASP A 90 -4.34 -13.14 3.29
N VAL A 91 -4.92 -11.93 3.20
CA VAL A 91 -5.25 -11.13 4.40
C VAL A 91 -6.32 -11.83 5.25
N LYS A 92 -7.35 -12.36 4.62
CA LYS A 92 -8.39 -13.15 5.29
C LYS A 92 -7.81 -14.40 5.97
N GLY A 93 -6.96 -15.13 5.26
CA GLY A 93 -6.29 -16.32 5.79
C GLY A 93 -5.34 -15.97 6.93
N LEU A 94 -4.67 -14.82 6.87
CA LEU A 94 -3.81 -14.31 7.92
C LEU A 94 -4.60 -14.07 9.22
N VAL A 95 -5.76 -13.40 9.14
CA VAL A 95 -6.64 -13.18 10.30
C VAL A 95 -7.00 -14.51 10.96
N ALA A 96 -7.42 -15.50 10.17
CA ALA A 96 -7.76 -16.83 10.66
C ALA A 96 -6.56 -17.59 11.24
N ALA A 97 -5.38 -17.52 10.60
CA ALA A 97 -4.16 -18.18 11.05
C ALA A 97 -3.62 -17.58 12.37
N LEU A 98 -3.89 -16.30 12.62
CA LEU A 98 -3.61 -15.63 13.89
C LEU A 98 -4.61 -15.96 14.99
N GLY A 99 -5.71 -16.68 14.67
CA GLY A 99 -6.72 -17.10 15.65
C GLY A 99 -7.85 -16.08 15.88
N TYR A 100 -7.99 -15.07 15.02
CA TYR A 100 -9.02 -14.05 15.14
C TYR A 100 -10.23 -14.34 14.25
N GLU A 101 -11.42 -13.96 14.73
CA GLU A 101 -12.64 -13.97 13.94
C GLU A 101 -12.80 -12.66 13.15
N THR A 102 -12.35 -11.55 13.73
CA THR A 102 -12.46 -10.21 13.12
C THR A 102 -11.16 -9.41 13.24
N ALA A 103 -10.97 -8.45 12.33
CA ALA A 103 -9.85 -7.53 12.34
C ALA A 103 -10.26 -6.14 11.85
N ILE A 104 -9.49 -5.13 12.22
CA ILE A 104 -9.43 -3.84 11.56
C ILE A 104 -8.35 -3.94 10.48
N VAL A 105 -8.64 -3.48 9.26
CA VAL A 105 -7.66 -3.46 8.18
C VAL A 105 -7.27 -2.03 7.82
N ILE A 106 -5.98 -1.77 7.70
CA ILE A 106 -5.43 -0.47 7.28
C ILE A 106 -4.53 -0.72 6.07
N GLY A 107 -4.59 0.13 5.04
CA GLY A 107 -3.78 -0.05 3.84
C GLY A 107 -3.24 1.24 3.26
N HIS A 108 -2.07 1.16 2.65
CA HIS A 108 -1.42 2.25 1.92
C HIS A 108 -1.06 1.81 0.51
N ASP A 109 -1.13 2.67 -0.49
CA ASP A 109 -0.86 2.41 -1.90
C ASP A 109 -1.59 1.14 -2.39
N TRP A 110 -0.93 0.06 -2.86
CA TRP A 110 -1.58 -1.22 -3.19
C TRP A 110 -2.27 -1.89 -2.01
N GLY A 111 -1.80 -1.64 -0.79
CA GLY A 111 -2.50 -2.05 0.43
C GLY A 111 -3.86 -1.36 0.58
N GLY A 112 -4.04 -0.14 0.04
CA GLY A 112 -5.30 0.60 0.09
C GLY A 112 -6.44 -0.08 -0.66
N PRO A 113 -6.35 -0.34 -2.00
CA PRO A 113 -7.33 -1.14 -2.73
C PRO A 113 -7.57 -2.51 -2.11
N THR A 114 -6.52 -3.11 -1.50
CA THR A 114 -6.65 -4.39 -0.80
C THR A 114 -7.50 -4.23 0.47
N ALA A 115 -7.25 -3.21 1.29
CA ALA A 115 -8.04 -2.94 2.49
C ALA A 115 -9.51 -2.60 2.15
N TRP A 116 -9.75 -1.77 1.13
CA TRP A 116 -11.10 -1.52 0.62
C TRP A 116 -11.80 -2.80 0.18
N SER A 117 -11.09 -3.69 -0.54
CA SER A 117 -11.65 -4.96 -1.02
C SER A 117 -11.90 -5.93 0.13
N CYS A 118 -11.05 -5.97 1.16
CA CYS A 118 -11.27 -6.75 2.37
C CYS A 118 -12.58 -6.35 3.05
N ALA A 119 -12.79 -5.06 3.30
CA ALA A 119 -14.00 -4.56 3.93
C ALA A 119 -15.24 -4.79 3.05
N LEU A 120 -15.11 -4.58 1.74
CA LEU A 120 -16.22 -4.71 0.79
C LEU A 120 -16.70 -6.16 0.60
N TRP A 121 -15.77 -7.12 0.56
CA TRP A 121 -16.07 -8.52 0.22
C TRP A 121 -16.27 -9.42 1.43
N HIS A 122 -15.71 -9.03 2.58
CA HIS A 122 -15.72 -9.79 3.82
C HIS A 122 -16.09 -8.90 5.03
N PRO A 123 -17.29 -8.25 4.99
CA PRO A 123 -17.72 -7.37 6.09
C PRO A 123 -17.90 -8.10 7.41
N GLU A 124 -18.05 -9.43 7.37
CA GLU A 124 -18.14 -10.29 8.55
C GLU A 124 -16.78 -10.48 9.27
N ILE A 125 -15.67 -10.22 8.56
CA ILE A 125 -14.30 -10.37 9.10
C ILE A 125 -13.71 -8.99 9.39
N PHE A 126 -13.84 -8.04 8.46
CA PHE A 126 -13.22 -6.72 8.58
C PHE A 126 -14.22 -5.72 9.14
N SER A 127 -14.12 -5.47 10.44
CA SER A 127 -15.07 -4.64 11.22
C SER A 127 -14.91 -3.14 10.97
N ALA A 128 -13.74 -2.69 10.53
CA ALA A 128 -13.44 -1.30 10.18
C ALA A 128 -12.29 -1.25 9.17
N VAL A 129 -12.19 -0.16 8.40
CA VAL A 129 -11.20 0.02 7.35
C VAL A 129 -10.56 1.42 7.37
N GLY A 130 -9.23 1.46 7.41
CA GLY A 130 -8.45 2.69 7.23
C GLY A 130 -7.65 2.63 5.93
N VAL A 131 -7.64 3.70 5.15
CA VAL A 131 -6.83 3.73 3.93
C VAL A 131 -6.06 5.04 3.81
N LEU A 132 -4.79 4.91 3.42
CA LEU A 132 -3.92 6.03 3.12
C LEU A 132 -3.67 6.12 1.61
N SER A 133 -3.65 7.32 1.08
CA SER A 133 -3.26 7.71 -0.28
C SER A 133 -4.21 7.30 -1.41
N VAL A 134 -4.90 6.16 -1.37
CA VAL A 134 -5.71 5.68 -2.50
C VAL A 134 -7.20 5.68 -2.15
N PRO A 135 -8.01 6.64 -2.65
CA PRO A 135 -9.43 6.70 -2.35
C PRO A 135 -10.20 5.53 -2.96
N PHE A 136 -11.32 5.18 -2.31
CA PHE A 136 -12.20 4.15 -2.85
C PHE A 136 -12.83 4.57 -4.19
N THR A 137 -12.76 3.66 -5.15
CA THR A 137 -13.48 3.77 -6.42
C THR A 137 -14.28 2.51 -6.69
N PRO A 138 -15.56 2.62 -7.06
CA PRO A 138 -16.31 1.44 -7.50
C PRO A 138 -15.73 0.90 -8.81
N ARG A 139 -16.07 -0.35 -9.13
CA ARG A 139 -15.67 -0.97 -10.39
C ARG A 139 -16.02 -0.07 -11.59
N SER A 140 -15.03 0.23 -12.40
CA SER A 140 -15.21 1.04 -13.62
C SER A 140 -16.08 0.32 -14.67
N PRO A 141 -16.79 1.06 -15.54
CA PRO A 141 -17.61 0.46 -16.60
C PRO A 141 -16.76 -0.22 -17.71
N ILE A 142 -15.50 0.13 -17.84
CA ILE A 142 -14.57 -0.42 -18.84
C ILE A 142 -13.31 -0.96 -18.16
N PRO A 143 -12.60 -1.92 -18.77
CA PRO A 143 -11.36 -2.45 -18.21
C PRO A 143 -10.33 -1.32 -17.95
N PRO A 144 -9.67 -1.32 -16.78
CA PRO A 144 -8.77 -0.23 -16.38
C PRO A 144 -7.62 0.03 -17.37
N LEU A 145 -6.99 -1.03 -17.89
CA LEU A 145 -5.89 -0.87 -18.84
C LEU A 145 -6.35 -0.24 -20.16
N ASP A 146 -7.58 -0.48 -20.60
CA ASP A 146 -8.13 0.12 -21.82
C ASP A 146 -8.42 1.61 -21.61
N ALA A 147 -8.92 1.97 -20.43
CA ALA A 147 -9.10 3.37 -20.03
C ALA A 147 -7.75 4.09 -19.98
N MET A 148 -6.73 3.50 -19.32
CA MET A 148 -5.38 4.07 -19.24
C MET A 148 -4.74 4.26 -20.61
N LYS A 149 -4.80 3.24 -21.50
CA LYS A 149 -4.27 3.34 -22.87
C LYS A 149 -4.94 4.46 -23.68
N THR A 150 -6.22 4.69 -23.44
CA THR A 150 -6.97 5.76 -24.11
C THR A 150 -6.55 7.13 -23.57
N PHE A 151 -6.50 7.28 -22.26
CA PHE A 151 -6.21 8.55 -21.60
C PHE A 151 -4.76 9.01 -21.80
N PHE A 152 -3.79 8.06 -21.69
CA PHE A 152 -2.37 8.34 -21.82
C PHE A 152 -1.80 8.03 -23.21
N LYS A 153 -2.64 8.05 -24.25
CA LYS A 153 -2.20 7.75 -25.62
C LYS A 153 -1.01 8.62 -26.04
N GLY A 154 0.12 7.99 -26.34
CA GLY A 154 1.35 8.66 -26.77
C GLY A 154 2.18 9.30 -25.63
N LYS A 155 1.73 9.18 -24.39
CA LYS A 155 2.41 9.67 -23.20
C LYS A 155 2.86 8.51 -22.32
N PHE A 156 3.92 8.73 -21.58
CA PHE A 156 4.35 7.78 -20.55
C PHE A 156 3.33 7.70 -19.42
N PHE A 157 3.01 6.49 -19.01
CA PHE A 157 2.30 6.23 -17.77
C PHE A 157 2.86 4.95 -17.12
N TYR A 158 3.35 5.05 -15.91
CA TYR A 158 4.10 3.98 -15.24
C TYR A 158 3.33 2.65 -15.17
N GLN A 159 2.00 2.67 -14.95
CA GLN A 159 1.21 1.44 -14.88
C GLN A 159 1.11 0.73 -16.25
N LEU A 160 1.18 1.47 -17.37
CA LEU A 160 1.27 0.88 -18.69
C LEU A 160 2.68 0.37 -18.98
N TYR A 161 3.71 1.08 -18.54
CA TYR A 161 5.10 0.66 -18.63
C TYR A 161 5.35 -0.67 -17.90
N PHE A 162 4.72 -0.89 -16.74
CA PHE A 162 4.86 -2.10 -15.95
C PHE A 162 4.17 -3.33 -16.54
N GLN A 163 3.37 -3.19 -17.59
CA GLN A 163 2.62 -4.31 -18.19
C GLN A 163 3.51 -5.34 -18.87
N THR A 164 4.66 -4.95 -19.41
CA THR A 164 5.56 -5.88 -20.11
C THR A 164 6.52 -6.53 -19.10
N PRO A 165 6.41 -7.86 -18.82
CA PRO A 165 7.30 -8.53 -17.90
C PRO A 165 8.77 -8.39 -18.30
N GLY A 166 9.63 -8.18 -17.32
CA GLY A 166 11.08 -8.08 -17.49
C GLY A 166 11.60 -6.70 -17.90
N VAL A 167 10.75 -5.78 -18.35
CA VAL A 167 11.19 -4.45 -18.81
C VAL A 167 11.53 -3.55 -17.62
N ALA A 168 10.58 -3.31 -16.74
CA ALA A 168 10.79 -2.49 -15.56
C ALA A 168 11.74 -3.17 -14.56
N GLU A 169 11.64 -4.49 -14.42
CA GLU A 169 12.58 -5.26 -13.59
C GLU A 169 14.03 -5.04 -14.03
N ALA A 170 14.29 -5.17 -15.33
CA ALA A 170 15.66 -4.97 -15.87
C ALA A 170 16.16 -3.54 -15.71
N GLU A 171 15.28 -2.55 -15.66
CA GLU A 171 15.66 -1.17 -15.37
C GLU A 171 16.01 -0.99 -13.89
N PHE A 172 15.17 -1.49 -12.98
CA PHE A 172 15.31 -1.28 -11.53
C PHE A 172 16.44 -2.12 -10.92
N ASP A 173 16.65 -3.33 -11.43
CA ASP A 173 17.70 -4.24 -10.97
C ASP A 173 19.12 -3.77 -11.33
N LYS A 174 19.29 -2.82 -12.26
CA LYS A 174 20.61 -2.26 -12.59
C LYS A 174 21.28 -1.58 -11.39
N ASP A 175 20.47 -0.83 -10.63
CA ASP A 175 20.88 -0.16 -9.40
C ASP A 175 19.65 0.05 -8.51
N VAL A 176 19.39 -0.95 -7.67
CA VAL A 176 18.23 -0.97 -6.76
C VAL A 176 18.20 0.27 -5.88
N ARG A 177 19.37 0.71 -5.37
CA ARG A 177 19.45 1.91 -4.52
C ARG A 177 19.01 3.17 -5.25
N THR A 178 19.54 3.40 -6.43
CA THR A 178 19.17 4.56 -7.24
C THR A 178 17.72 4.49 -7.67
N ALA A 179 17.20 3.30 -8.03
CA ALA A 179 15.81 3.12 -8.38
C ALA A 179 14.88 3.51 -7.21
N LEU A 180 15.10 2.96 -6.01
CA LEU A 180 14.28 3.26 -4.83
C LEU A 180 14.39 4.73 -4.43
N ARG A 181 15.58 5.31 -4.43
CA ARG A 181 15.78 6.72 -4.08
C ARG A 181 14.98 7.65 -5.00
N LYS A 182 15.03 7.40 -6.31
CA LYS A 182 14.26 8.16 -7.31
C LYS A 182 12.75 7.96 -7.13
N PHE A 183 12.29 6.74 -6.86
CA PHE A 183 10.89 6.46 -6.58
C PHE A 183 10.38 7.19 -5.35
N TYR A 184 11.11 7.07 -4.24
CA TYR A 184 10.70 7.71 -3.00
C TYR A 184 10.68 9.22 -3.12
N HIS A 185 11.69 9.82 -3.78
CA HIS A 185 11.71 11.27 -3.99
C HIS A 185 10.58 11.74 -4.93
N MET A 186 10.37 11.03 -6.05
CA MET A 186 9.36 11.39 -7.06
C MET A 186 7.95 11.47 -6.47
N ALA A 187 7.63 10.63 -5.50
CA ALA A 187 6.29 10.56 -4.92
C ALA A 187 6.19 11.28 -3.56
N SER A 188 7.27 11.84 -3.03
CA SER A 188 7.27 12.58 -1.77
C SER A 188 6.71 14.00 -1.92
N GLY A 189 6.33 14.60 -0.79
CA GLY A 189 5.94 16.02 -0.73
C GLY A 189 7.08 17.01 -1.01
N GLU A 190 8.32 16.52 -1.07
CA GLU A 190 9.52 17.30 -1.39
C GLU A 190 9.77 17.46 -2.88
N LEU A 191 9.01 16.76 -3.73
CA LEU A 191 9.18 16.85 -5.19
C LEU A 191 8.94 18.28 -5.66
N ASP A 192 9.92 18.85 -6.34
CA ASP A 192 9.74 20.07 -7.10
C ASP A 192 9.06 19.75 -8.44
N LEU A 193 7.77 20.06 -8.55
CA LEU A 193 6.98 19.81 -9.75
C LEU A 193 7.55 20.49 -11.01
N SER A 194 8.37 21.54 -10.87
CA SER A 194 9.03 22.20 -11.99
C SER A 194 10.12 21.35 -12.65
N THR A 195 10.58 20.28 -11.96
CA THR A 195 11.57 19.34 -12.47
C THR A 195 10.95 18.20 -13.29
N LEU A 196 9.62 18.08 -13.29
CA LEU A 196 8.93 17.04 -14.06
C LEU A 196 9.05 17.31 -15.57
N VAL A 197 9.54 16.32 -16.28
CA VAL A 197 9.68 16.34 -17.74
C VAL A 197 8.54 15.51 -18.36
N GLU A 198 7.89 16.06 -19.39
CA GLU A 198 6.91 15.28 -20.15
C GLU A 198 7.63 14.15 -20.90
N LYS A 199 7.11 12.93 -20.75
CA LYS A 199 7.68 11.70 -21.30
C LYS A 199 6.79 11.10 -22.37
N SER A 200 7.43 10.53 -23.40
CA SER A 200 6.74 9.75 -24.43
C SER A 200 6.45 8.32 -23.95
N ALA A 201 5.53 7.64 -24.63
CA ALA A 201 5.17 6.27 -24.28
C ALA A 201 6.35 5.27 -24.37
N ASP A 202 7.39 5.60 -25.12
CA ASP A 202 8.57 4.74 -25.35
C ASP A 202 9.72 5.02 -24.37
N ASP A 203 9.56 6.01 -23.48
CA ASP A 203 10.58 6.33 -22.47
C ASP A 203 10.58 5.29 -21.33
N ASP A 204 11.74 5.14 -20.67
CA ASP A 204 11.86 4.35 -19.44
C ASP A 204 11.35 5.12 -18.21
N MET A 205 11.30 4.46 -17.05
CA MET A 205 10.79 5.09 -15.83
C MET A 205 11.78 6.06 -15.20
N LEU A 206 13.04 5.65 -15.05
CA LEU A 206 13.98 6.29 -14.13
C LEU A 206 14.84 7.39 -14.76
N THR A 207 15.07 7.37 -16.07
CA THR A 207 16.07 8.26 -16.71
C THR A 207 15.80 9.74 -16.47
N SER A 208 14.53 10.16 -16.49
CA SER A 208 14.16 11.58 -16.31
C SER A 208 13.83 11.95 -14.86
N LEU A 209 13.84 10.99 -13.94
CA LEU A 209 13.57 11.28 -12.53
C LEU A 209 14.82 11.88 -11.87
N THR A 210 14.57 12.89 -11.05
CA THR A 210 15.62 13.47 -10.18
C THR A 210 16.16 12.42 -9.23
N ASP A 211 17.46 12.31 -9.16
CA ASP A 211 18.18 11.55 -8.15
C ASP A 211 18.62 12.54 -7.06
N PRO A 212 17.97 12.60 -5.89
CA PRO A 212 18.28 13.60 -4.89
C PRO A 212 19.63 13.31 -4.20
N ASP A 213 20.40 14.35 -3.91
CA ASP A 213 21.64 14.22 -3.14
C ASP A 213 21.40 13.69 -1.72
N LYS A 214 20.24 14.04 -1.13
CA LYS A 214 19.77 13.61 0.18
C LYS A 214 18.28 13.33 0.11
N MET A 215 17.82 12.25 0.78
CA MET A 215 16.41 12.03 1.04
C MET A 215 15.93 12.96 2.15
N GLY A 216 14.61 13.20 2.20
CA GLY A 216 13.99 13.88 3.31
C GLY A 216 14.25 13.20 4.65
N ASP A 217 14.09 13.96 5.72
CA ASP A 217 14.37 13.44 7.07
C ASP A 217 13.44 12.28 7.49
N TRP A 218 12.35 12.06 6.75
CA TRP A 218 11.40 10.96 6.93
C TRP A 218 11.94 9.59 6.46
N LEU A 219 12.99 9.57 5.61
CA LEU A 219 13.67 8.37 5.12
C LEU A 219 15.17 8.49 5.34
N THR A 220 15.65 7.97 6.46
CA THR A 220 17.07 7.99 6.80
C THR A 220 17.90 7.10 5.85
N ALA A 221 19.22 7.21 5.91
CA ALA A 221 20.11 6.32 5.14
C ALA A 221 19.92 4.85 5.53
N ASP A 222 19.72 4.58 6.83
CA ASP A 222 19.51 3.22 7.34
C ASP A 222 18.14 2.67 6.90
N ASP A 223 17.09 3.50 6.86
CA ASP A 223 15.79 3.12 6.30
C ASP A 223 15.89 2.76 4.81
N LEU A 224 16.60 3.58 4.05
CA LEU A 224 16.84 3.29 2.63
C LEU A 224 17.65 2.00 2.45
N ASP A 225 18.68 1.77 3.29
CA ASP A 225 19.47 0.54 3.28
C ASP A 225 18.60 -0.69 3.56
N PHE A 226 17.63 -0.58 4.46
CA PHE A 226 16.65 -1.64 4.72
C PHE A 226 15.90 -2.01 3.43
N TYR A 227 15.26 -1.04 2.77
CA TYR A 227 14.53 -1.28 1.53
C TYR A 227 15.41 -1.80 0.39
N VAL A 228 16.63 -1.26 0.25
CA VAL A 228 17.59 -1.74 -0.76
C VAL A 228 17.93 -3.20 -0.54
N ASN A 229 18.15 -3.62 0.71
CA ASN A 229 18.42 -5.02 1.04
C ASN A 229 17.21 -5.91 0.72
N GLU A 230 16.00 -5.49 1.09
CA GLU A 230 14.76 -6.20 0.79
C GLU A 230 14.60 -6.41 -0.72
N PHE A 231 14.64 -5.35 -1.52
CA PHE A 231 14.43 -5.43 -2.96
C PHE A 231 15.59 -6.08 -3.72
N THR A 232 16.81 -6.00 -3.22
CA THR A 232 17.97 -6.74 -3.78
C THR A 232 17.76 -8.26 -3.65
N GLN A 233 17.12 -8.71 -2.58
CA GLN A 233 16.84 -10.13 -2.34
C GLN A 233 15.55 -10.59 -3.01
N SER A 234 14.48 -9.81 -2.92
CA SER A 234 13.16 -10.17 -3.41
C SER A 234 12.95 -9.89 -4.90
N GLY A 235 13.67 -8.91 -5.46
CA GLY A 235 13.42 -8.38 -6.80
C GLY A 235 12.12 -7.59 -6.91
N PHE A 236 11.81 -7.11 -8.11
CA PHE A 236 10.63 -6.32 -8.41
C PHE A 236 9.51 -7.09 -9.13
N ALA A 237 9.76 -8.34 -9.57
CA ALA A 237 8.81 -9.09 -10.39
C ALA A 237 7.47 -9.34 -9.68
N GLY A 238 7.49 -9.81 -8.43
CA GLY A 238 6.30 -10.00 -7.62
C GLY A 238 5.51 -8.70 -7.43
N PRO A 239 6.13 -7.63 -6.91
CA PRO A 239 5.53 -6.30 -6.81
C PRO A 239 4.89 -5.78 -8.09
N LEU A 240 5.56 -5.91 -9.23
CA LEU A 240 5.05 -5.43 -10.51
C LEU A 240 3.86 -6.25 -11.04
N ASN A 241 3.70 -7.49 -10.60
CA ASN A 241 2.56 -8.32 -10.99
C ASN A 241 1.21 -7.81 -10.46
N TYR A 242 1.17 -7.01 -9.41
CA TYR A 242 -0.06 -6.34 -8.96
C TYR A 242 -0.63 -5.46 -10.09
N TYR A 243 0.20 -4.67 -10.74
CA TYR A 243 -0.19 -3.81 -11.87
C TYR A 243 -0.61 -4.62 -13.11
N ARG A 244 -0.03 -5.80 -13.34
CA ARG A 244 -0.34 -6.68 -14.47
C ARG A 244 -1.70 -7.35 -14.33
N ASN A 245 -2.30 -7.31 -13.14
CA ASN A 245 -3.59 -7.93 -12.85
C ASN A 245 -4.79 -6.96 -12.90
N HIS A 246 -4.62 -5.71 -13.33
CA HIS A 246 -5.72 -4.76 -13.38
C HIS A 246 -6.97 -5.28 -14.08
N ASN A 247 -6.84 -5.81 -15.31
CA ASN A 247 -7.99 -6.29 -16.09
C ASN A 247 -8.54 -7.61 -15.52
N LEU A 248 -7.69 -8.54 -15.08
CA LEU A 248 -8.14 -9.78 -14.44
C LEU A 248 -8.90 -9.47 -13.14
N THR A 249 -8.37 -8.58 -12.30
CA THR A 249 -9.06 -8.11 -11.10
C THR A 249 -10.41 -7.47 -11.43
N TRP A 250 -10.47 -6.64 -12.47
CA TRP A 250 -11.71 -6.03 -12.93
C TRP A 250 -12.76 -7.07 -13.38
N GLU A 251 -12.36 -8.13 -14.08
CA GLU A 251 -13.22 -9.25 -14.48
C GLU A 251 -13.77 -10.01 -13.27
N LEU A 252 -12.88 -10.37 -12.33
CA LEU A 252 -13.22 -11.14 -11.13
C LEU A 252 -14.16 -10.36 -10.18
N ASN A 253 -14.16 -9.04 -10.26
CA ASN A 253 -14.98 -8.16 -9.42
C ASN A 253 -16.36 -7.84 -10.02
N ALA A 254 -16.76 -8.45 -11.13
CA ALA A 254 -17.99 -8.11 -11.85
C ALA A 254 -19.27 -8.17 -10.99
N ASN A 255 -19.32 -9.08 -10.02
CA ASN A 255 -20.48 -9.31 -9.15
C ASN A 255 -20.23 -8.98 -7.67
N LYS A 256 -19.16 -8.23 -7.37
CA LYS A 256 -18.87 -7.85 -5.98
C LYS A 256 -19.69 -6.65 -5.55
N PRO A 257 -19.96 -6.47 -4.24
CA PRO A 257 -20.60 -5.27 -3.71
C PRO A 257 -19.89 -4.00 -4.13
N THR A 258 -20.60 -2.87 -4.06
CA THR A 258 -20.06 -1.56 -4.43
C THR A 258 -20.11 -0.53 -3.32
N GLN A 259 -20.60 -0.91 -2.13
CA GLN A 259 -20.75 -0.01 -0.99
C GLN A 259 -20.10 -0.62 0.25
N ILE A 260 -19.36 0.21 0.97
CA ILE A 260 -18.71 -0.11 2.24
C ILE A 260 -19.56 0.53 3.35
N HIS A 261 -19.94 -0.26 4.34
CA HIS A 261 -20.80 0.17 5.45
C HIS A 261 -20.07 0.23 6.79
N GLN A 262 -18.87 -0.33 6.87
CA GLN A 262 -18.04 -0.29 8.07
C GLN A 262 -17.55 1.12 8.34
N PRO A 263 -17.25 1.46 9.60
CA PRO A 263 -16.52 2.67 9.95
C PRO A 263 -15.23 2.77 9.15
N ALA A 264 -15.05 3.89 8.47
CA ALA A 264 -13.91 4.09 7.58
C ALA A 264 -13.13 5.36 7.90
N LEU A 265 -11.81 5.28 7.67
CA LEU A 265 -10.89 6.41 7.69
C LEU A 265 -10.22 6.51 6.31
N PHE A 266 -10.10 7.74 5.82
CA PHE A 266 -9.24 8.06 4.68
C PHE A 266 -8.33 9.24 5.03
N VAL A 267 -7.02 9.06 4.84
CA VAL A 267 -6.00 10.09 5.03
C VAL A 267 -5.01 10.03 3.87
N ALA A 268 -4.65 11.17 3.29
CA ALA A 268 -3.65 11.23 2.23
C ALA A 268 -2.81 12.50 2.33
N GLY A 269 -1.68 12.54 1.63
CA GLY A 269 -0.93 13.76 1.45
C GLY A 269 -1.57 14.66 0.39
N GLU A 270 -1.59 15.97 0.63
CA GLU A 270 -2.13 16.95 -0.34
C GLU A 270 -1.31 16.98 -1.63
N ARG A 271 0.01 16.71 -1.53
CA ARG A 271 0.94 16.68 -2.67
C ARG A 271 1.08 15.31 -3.32
N ASP A 272 0.31 14.31 -2.88
CA ASP A 272 0.33 12.98 -3.48
C ASP A 272 -0.15 13.02 -4.94
N GLY A 273 0.68 12.53 -5.86
CA GLY A 273 0.34 12.42 -7.28
C GLY A 273 -0.88 11.54 -7.55
N VAL A 274 -1.16 10.54 -6.70
CA VAL A 274 -2.38 9.71 -6.77
C VAL A 274 -3.61 10.57 -6.48
N ILE A 275 -3.56 11.42 -5.47
CA ILE A 275 -4.64 12.35 -5.11
C ILE A 275 -4.88 13.36 -6.22
N ALA A 276 -3.82 13.90 -6.81
CA ALA A 276 -3.93 14.82 -7.94
C ALA A 276 -4.66 14.21 -9.15
N MET A 277 -4.46 12.91 -9.40
CA MET A 277 -5.15 12.18 -10.48
C MET A 277 -6.54 11.68 -10.08
N ALA A 278 -6.80 11.47 -8.81
CA ALA A 278 -8.02 10.86 -8.27
C ALA A 278 -9.08 11.86 -7.81
N GLY A 279 -8.99 13.14 -8.17
CA GLY A 279 -9.91 14.18 -7.70
C GLY A 279 -11.41 13.80 -7.75
N PRO A 280 -11.94 13.33 -8.90
CA PRO A 280 -13.34 12.89 -8.98
C PRO A 280 -13.68 11.69 -8.09
N ALA A 281 -12.72 10.79 -7.84
CA ALA A 281 -12.89 9.65 -6.94
C ALA A 281 -12.99 10.11 -5.50
N LEU A 282 -12.12 11.04 -5.09
CA LEU A 282 -12.13 11.60 -3.74
C LEU A 282 -13.47 12.30 -3.43
N GLU A 283 -13.98 13.11 -4.37
CA GLU A 283 -15.27 13.79 -4.23
C GLU A 283 -16.45 12.81 -4.15
N SER A 284 -16.39 11.70 -4.91
CA SER A 284 -17.49 10.72 -4.95
C SER A 284 -17.41 9.64 -3.88
N MET A 285 -16.28 9.47 -3.21
CA MET A 285 -16.03 8.41 -2.22
C MET A 285 -17.14 8.33 -1.13
N PRO A 286 -17.66 9.44 -0.56
CA PRO A 286 -18.74 9.37 0.44
C PRO A 286 -20.07 8.78 -0.09
N ASN A 287 -20.24 8.70 -1.42
CA ASN A 287 -21.41 8.05 -2.00
C ASN A 287 -21.34 6.51 -1.89
N PHE A 288 -20.16 5.96 -1.70
CA PHE A 288 -19.91 4.52 -1.64
C PHE A 288 -19.44 4.04 -0.25
N VAL A 289 -18.70 4.85 0.47
CA VAL A 289 -18.23 4.59 1.84
C VAL A 289 -19.19 5.28 2.81
N LYS A 290 -20.12 4.51 3.38
CA LYS A 290 -21.30 5.05 4.07
C LYS A 290 -21.04 5.60 5.47
N ASP A 291 -20.03 5.08 6.17
CA ASP A 291 -19.61 5.54 7.49
C ASP A 291 -18.15 6.05 7.43
N LEU A 292 -17.90 7.01 6.53
CA LEU A 292 -16.59 7.66 6.39
C LEU A 292 -16.43 8.70 7.52
N ARG A 293 -15.78 8.29 8.61
CA ARG A 293 -15.64 9.12 9.84
C ARG A 293 -14.48 10.10 9.77
N THR A 294 -13.44 9.78 9.01
CA THR A 294 -12.27 10.63 8.79
C THR A 294 -11.99 10.72 7.29
N ASN A 295 -11.82 11.95 6.78
CA ASN A 295 -11.46 12.21 5.39
C ASN A 295 -10.58 13.47 5.34
N VAL A 296 -9.25 13.28 5.32
CA VAL A 296 -8.29 14.37 5.53
C VAL A 296 -7.16 14.30 4.50
N LEU A 297 -6.78 15.47 3.98
CA LEU A 297 -5.54 15.67 3.26
C LEU A 297 -4.55 16.43 4.15
N ILE A 298 -3.37 15.87 4.37
CA ILE A 298 -2.32 16.47 5.19
C ILE A 298 -1.53 17.45 4.30
N PRO A 299 -1.47 18.75 4.62
CA PRO A 299 -0.74 19.74 3.82
C PRO A 299 0.74 19.37 3.67
N GLU A 300 1.32 19.71 2.53
CA GLU A 300 2.75 19.56 2.18
C GLU A 300 3.27 18.11 2.11
N ILE A 301 2.47 17.10 2.44
CA ILE A 301 2.85 15.68 2.47
C ILE A 301 2.56 15.03 1.10
N GLY A 302 3.46 14.14 0.68
CA GLY A 302 3.34 13.36 -0.55
C GLY A 302 2.66 12.00 -0.34
N HIS A 303 3.08 11.06 -1.16
CA HIS A 303 2.50 9.72 -1.22
C HIS A 303 2.83 8.85 0.02
N TRP A 304 4.02 8.99 0.56
CA TRP A 304 4.49 8.15 1.68
C TRP A 304 3.91 8.61 3.02
N THR A 305 2.62 8.82 3.06
CA THR A 305 1.87 9.55 4.09
C THR A 305 2.21 9.10 5.52
N GLN A 306 2.28 7.77 5.78
CA GLN A 306 2.58 7.21 7.10
C GLN A 306 4.05 7.34 7.50
N GLN A 307 4.93 7.59 6.52
CA GLN A 307 6.36 7.76 6.71
C GLN A 307 6.75 9.24 6.75
N GLU A 308 6.16 10.08 5.88
CA GLU A 308 6.43 11.53 5.82
C GLU A 308 5.81 12.30 7.01
N ALA A 309 4.64 11.84 7.50
CA ALA A 309 3.93 12.50 8.59
C ALA A 309 3.46 11.52 9.67
N PRO A 310 4.36 10.73 10.29
CA PRO A 310 3.99 9.66 11.19
C PRO A 310 3.15 10.12 12.38
N ASP A 311 3.48 11.25 13.00
CA ASP A 311 2.75 11.76 14.16
C ASP A 311 1.32 12.19 13.82
N ALA A 312 1.13 12.85 12.67
CA ALA A 312 -0.19 13.23 12.21
C ALA A 312 -1.05 12.01 11.87
N VAL A 313 -0.49 11.05 11.14
CA VAL A 313 -1.18 9.79 10.80
C VAL A 313 -1.53 9.01 12.06
N ASN A 314 -0.62 8.89 13.02
CA ASN A 314 -0.88 8.23 14.30
C ASN A 314 -2.02 8.94 15.06
N GLY A 315 -2.06 10.27 15.07
CA GLY A 315 -3.14 11.03 15.68
C GLY A 315 -4.50 10.70 15.05
N TYR A 316 -4.62 10.75 13.73
CA TYR A 316 -5.87 10.41 13.03
C TYR A 316 -6.29 8.96 13.25
N LEU A 317 -5.35 8.01 13.23
CA LEU A 317 -5.62 6.59 13.48
C LEU A 317 -6.15 6.38 14.92
N LEU A 318 -5.47 6.94 15.92
CA LEU A 318 -5.86 6.78 17.33
C LEU A 318 -7.22 7.42 17.63
N ASP A 319 -7.50 8.60 17.12
CA ASP A 319 -8.79 9.28 17.30
C ASP A 319 -9.92 8.48 16.64
N TRP A 320 -9.70 7.97 15.42
CA TRP A 320 -10.68 7.13 14.74
C TRP A 320 -10.94 5.82 15.49
N LEU A 321 -9.88 5.12 15.92
CA LEU A 321 -9.98 3.86 16.68
C LEU A 321 -10.72 4.06 18.00
N ALA A 322 -10.46 5.14 18.73
CA ALA A 322 -11.19 5.48 19.95
C ALA A 322 -12.70 5.66 19.69
N GLY A 323 -13.08 6.18 18.53
CA GLY A 323 -14.46 6.31 18.10
C GLY A 323 -15.14 4.98 17.77
N LEU A 324 -14.40 3.90 17.45
CA LEU A 324 -14.96 2.57 17.19
C LEU A 324 -15.47 1.90 18.49
N SER A 325 -14.80 2.14 19.59
CA SER A 325 -15.12 1.52 20.89
C SER A 325 -16.41 2.09 21.52
N GLN A 326 -16.97 3.17 20.98
CA GLN A 326 -18.15 3.85 21.51
C GLN A 326 -19.44 3.56 20.71
N SER A 327 -19.33 2.77 19.65
CA SER A 327 -20.46 2.39 18.76
C SER A 327 -20.80 0.93 18.92
#